data_b188f735256d6cdf30736f1fd8525e8a
#
_entry.id   b188f735256d6cdf30736f1fd8525e8a
#
_cell.length_a   1.000
_cell.length_b   1.000
_cell.length_c   1.000
_cell.angle_alpha   90.00
_cell.angle_beta   90.00
_cell.angle_gamma   90.00
#
_symmetry.space_group_name_H-M   'P 1'
#
loop_
_entity.id
_entity.type
_entity.pdbx_description
1 polymer ?
#
loop_
_entity_poly.entity_id
_entity_poly.type
_entity_poly.pdbx_seq_one_letter_code
_entity_poly.pdbx_strand_id
1 'polypeptide(L)'
;MSLLRQIRLARDPSITVANLVDELLRRKGDSEVSVSVNGNFQLSDLHAAICEIDSFLRRSIGLRPAEPVAIYCTNDHHCFHWFLAIIRAGGIAVPLNPQLSLSEVKRILADSGTQILVTDKTVFERSIRDRSELNVRAWIQAGQEPETIDGFVRIQNSGAPFPPARIDPAATVAVFHTSGTTGFPKGAALSSRALLGARSSTVFAGLFLGHKDLALVALPWSHIMAVSIALYGLMAGIRGCFLERFDVEDALDLVERFGVTAFVGVPAMLAKVVNSNPDPSRLATLRVWLSASDYLPSEVRMRVREFGALLRLPGGRRIPPIILNGYGMVELGGLAMMGVELSLFPGSGQLCFPVPPFRVRIADENGRRVRAGNPGECQIRRRGIAPHYWQDKESNNGLLTGDGWLRTGDLATRNHFGLIRIVGRIKDVIKSGGYSVYVRELEEAILAHPSVARAIAFGLPHKEKGEVPAVAVELLPGSTEGETDLLEWCRNHLAAYKAPRHIWILDPGGLPQNHNGKFLRRVLRERFSEKIA
;
A
#
# COMPACT_ATOMS: atom_id res chain seq x y z
N MET A 1 20.03 3.63 16.35
CA MET A 1 19.27 4.23 17.49
C MET A 1 18.91 3.14 18.49
N SER A 2 19.03 3.37 19.83
CA SER A 2 18.66 2.34 20.82
C SER A 2 17.14 2.06 20.78
N LEU A 3 16.76 0.82 21.08
CA LEU A 3 15.34 0.40 21.14
C LEU A 3 14.52 1.27 22.12
N LEU A 4 15.11 1.66 23.25
CA LEU A 4 14.46 2.55 24.22
C LEU A 4 14.14 3.94 23.63
N ARG A 5 14.99 4.47 22.76
CA ARG A 5 14.78 5.75 22.09
C ARG A 5 13.67 5.65 21.04
N GLN A 6 13.58 4.51 20.32
CA GLN A 6 12.47 4.23 19.40
C GLN A 6 11.14 4.13 20.14
N ILE A 7 11.11 3.45 21.29
CA ILE A 7 9.90 3.35 22.12
C ILE A 7 9.43 4.74 22.59
N ARG A 8 10.35 5.61 23.04
CA ARG A 8 10.01 6.98 23.45
C ARG A 8 9.41 7.78 22.30
N LEU A 9 10.03 7.76 21.12
CA LEU A 9 9.50 8.43 19.93
C LEU A 9 8.12 7.89 19.52
N ALA A 10 7.96 6.57 19.53
CA ALA A 10 6.70 5.92 19.17
C ALA A 10 5.55 6.24 20.14
N ARG A 11 5.84 6.64 21.37
CA ARG A 11 4.84 6.96 22.41
C ARG A 11 4.59 8.46 22.59
N ASP A 12 5.42 9.32 22.00
CA ASP A 12 5.31 10.76 22.21
C ASP A 12 4.11 11.35 21.45
N PRO A 13 3.08 11.85 22.16
CA PRO A 13 1.88 12.41 21.55
C PRO A 13 2.11 13.78 20.89
N SER A 14 3.21 14.47 21.22
CA SER A 14 3.56 15.78 20.66
C SER A 14 4.08 15.70 19.22
N ILE A 15 4.52 14.51 18.78
CA ILE A 15 4.96 14.28 17.42
C ILE A 15 3.76 14.12 16.49
N THR A 16 3.65 15.01 15.55
CA THR A 16 2.68 15.04 14.45
C THR A 16 3.43 14.95 13.11
N VAL A 17 2.73 14.73 12.00
CA VAL A 17 3.38 14.77 10.68
C VAL A 17 3.94 16.16 10.39
N ALA A 18 3.25 17.23 10.85
CA ALA A 18 3.68 18.61 10.64
C ALA A 18 5.05 18.94 11.26
N ASN A 19 5.37 18.39 12.42
CA ASN A 19 6.63 18.66 13.11
C ASN A 19 7.61 17.47 13.13
N LEU A 20 7.31 16.39 12.40
CA LEU A 20 8.08 15.15 12.48
C LEU A 20 9.57 15.36 12.19
N VAL A 21 9.88 16.01 11.07
CA VAL A 21 11.28 16.19 10.63
C VAL A 21 12.01 17.14 11.56
N ASP A 22 11.38 18.25 11.98
CA ASP A 22 11.93 19.19 12.98
C ASP A 22 12.27 18.48 14.29
N GLU A 23 11.36 17.63 14.80
CA GLU A 23 11.57 16.89 16.04
C GLU A 23 12.61 15.77 15.92
N LEU A 24 12.70 15.13 14.75
CA LEU A 24 13.74 14.13 14.50
C LEU A 24 15.11 14.78 14.45
N LEU A 25 15.26 15.89 13.72
CA LEU A 25 16.53 16.64 13.63
C LEU A 25 16.97 17.14 15.01
N ARG A 26 16.05 17.74 15.77
CA ARG A 26 16.33 18.23 17.13
C ARG A 26 16.74 17.11 18.10
N ARG A 27 16.12 15.93 18.02
CA ARG A 27 16.32 14.82 18.97
C ARG A 27 17.41 13.84 18.57
N LYS A 28 17.59 13.63 17.27
CA LYS A 28 18.54 12.63 16.76
C LYS A 28 19.82 13.26 16.23
N GLY A 29 19.80 14.55 15.89
CA GLY A 29 20.82 15.21 15.08
C GLY A 29 20.69 14.81 13.62
N ASP A 30 21.64 15.22 12.81
CA ASP A 30 21.69 14.90 11.40
C ASP A 30 22.06 13.44 11.14
N SER A 31 21.46 12.84 10.13
CA SER A 31 21.69 11.44 9.76
C SER A 31 21.23 11.18 8.34
N GLU A 32 21.84 10.25 7.66
CA GLU A 32 21.43 9.80 6.33
C GLU A 32 20.04 9.18 6.38
N VAL A 33 19.11 9.67 5.55
CA VAL A 33 17.73 9.21 5.50
C VAL A 33 17.39 8.51 4.19
N SER A 34 18.09 8.83 3.11
CA SER A 34 17.92 8.11 1.84
C SER A 34 19.22 8.04 1.05
N VAL A 35 19.27 7.02 0.18
CA VAL A 35 20.35 6.74 -0.75
C VAL A 35 19.78 6.63 -2.15
N SER A 36 20.37 7.26 -3.14
CA SER A 36 19.96 7.18 -4.52
C SER A 36 21.16 7.20 -5.48
N VAL A 37 20.90 6.94 -6.74
CA VAL A 37 21.92 7.04 -7.80
C VAL A 37 22.47 8.47 -7.90
N ASN A 38 21.66 9.47 -7.56
CA ASN A 38 22.00 10.90 -7.64
C ASN A 38 22.62 11.46 -6.36
N GLY A 39 22.84 10.63 -5.34
CA GLY A 39 23.46 11.01 -4.07
C GLY A 39 22.67 10.60 -2.85
N ASN A 40 23.28 10.82 -1.69
CA ASN A 40 22.68 10.50 -0.39
C ASN A 40 22.08 11.78 0.21
N PHE A 41 20.90 11.65 0.80
CA PHE A 41 20.22 12.76 1.45
C PHE A 41 20.30 12.60 2.97
N GLN A 42 20.68 13.70 3.63
CA GLN A 42 20.66 13.80 5.08
C GLN A 42 19.29 14.29 5.57
N LEU A 43 19.03 14.11 6.84
CA LEU A 43 17.81 14.62 7.47
C LEU A 43 17.74 16.16 7.41
N SER A 44 18.91 16.82 7.48
CA SER A 44 19.05 18.28 7.29
C SER A 44 18.65 18.73 5.88
N ASP A 45 19.00 17.95 4.84
CA ASP A 45 18.61 18.26 3.45
C ASP A 45 17.10 18.16 3.27
N LEU A 46 16.51 17.08 3.80
CA LEU A 46 15.05 16.93 3.82
C LEU A 46 14.38 18.09 4.57
N HIS A 47 14.91 18.46 5.73
CA HIS A 47 14.39 19.58 6.51
C HIS A 47 14.47 20.90 5.75
N ALA A 48 15.61 21.18 5.11
CA ALA A 48 15.79 22.40 4.30
C ALA A 48 14.79 22.46 3.16
N ALA A 49 14.64 21.38 2.39
CA ALA A 49 13.70 21.30 1.28
C ALA A 49 12.24 21.53 1.71
N ILE A 50 11.81 20.88 2.80
CA ILE A 50 10.42 21.08 3.28
C ILE A 50 10.18 22.47 3.86
N CYS A 51 11.18 23.10 4.48
CA CYS A 51 11.09 24.47 4.98
C CYS A 51 10.99 25.50 3.85
N GLU A 52 11.74 25.30 2.76
CA GLU A 52 11.66 26.13 1.57
C GLU A 52 10.28 26.06 0.93
N ILE A 53 9.75 24.86 0.70
CA ILE A 53 8.40 24.63 0.16
C ILE A 53 7.33 25.23 1.10
N ASP A 54 7.42 25.00 2.40
CA ASP A 54 6.51 25.57 3.41
C ASP A 54 6.48 27.10 3.31
N SER A 55 7.66 27.72 3.28
CA SER A 55 7.78 29.18 3.18
C SER A 55 7.18 29.71 1.89
N PHE A 56 7.42 29.04 0.77
CA PHE A 56 6.82 29.36 -0.53
C PHE A 56 5.28 29.25 -0.51
N LEU A 57 4.75 28.16 0.04
CA LEU A 57 3.29 27.96 0.13
C LEU A 57 2.61 29.06 0.95
N ARG A 58 3.20 29.47 2.07
CA ARG A 58 2.61 30.50 2.93
C ARG A 58 2.79 31.91 2.37
N ARG A 59 3.95 32.28 1.86
CA ARG A 59 4.24 33.65 1.42
C ARG A 59 3.80 33.93 -0.01
N SER A 60 4.12 33.02 -0.95
CA SER A 60 3.92 33.27 -2.38
C SER A 60 2.55 32.79 -2.85
N ILE A 61 2.11 31.64 -2.37
CA ILE A 61 0.82 31.05 -2.77
C ILE A 61 -0.34 31.53 -1.89
N GLY A 62 -0.02 31.97 -0.65
CA GLY A 62 -1.04 32.35 0.33
C GLY A 62 -1.89 31.18 0.79
N LEU A 63 -1.26 30.03 1.06
CA LEU A 63 -1.94 28.81 1.54
C LEU A 63 -2.69 29.09 2.84
N ARG A 64 -3.97 28.82 2.83
CA ARG A 64 -4.85 28.98 4.01
C ARG A 64 -4.80 27.72 4.89
N PRO A 65 -5.03 27.84 6.21
CA PRO A 65 -5.16 26.69 7.08
C PRO A 65 -6.20 25.69 6.59
N ALA A 66 -5.85 24.40 6.60
CA ALA A 66 -6.66 23.28 6.12
C ALA A 66 -7.10 23.37 4.64
N GLU A 67 -6.40 24.15 3.82
CA GLU A 67 -6.65 24.21 2.38
C GLU A 67 -6.03 22.99 1.69
N PRO A 68 -6.80 22.27 0.81
CA PRO A 68 -6.28 21.12 0.09
C PRO A 68 -5.31 21.55 -1.03
N VAL A 69 -4.19 20.80 -1.16
CA VAL A 69 -3.19 20.96 -2.22
C VAL A 69 -2.98 19.60 -2.88
N ALA A 70 -3.24 19.50 -4.18
CA ALA A 70 -3.00 18.28 -4.93
C ALA A 70 -1.53 18.17 -5.35
N ILE A 71 -0.99 16.96 -5.27
CA ILE A 71 0.34 16.58 -5.74
C ILE A 71 0.15 15.59 -6.88
N TYR A 72 0.35 16.04 -8.11
CA TYR A 72 0.16 15.24 -9.33
C TYR A 72 1.43 15.29 -10.18
N CYS A 73 2.45 14.58 -9.70
CA CYS A 73 3.82 14.58 -10.24
C CYS A 73 4.28 13.17 -10.58
N THR A 74 5.37 13.06 -11.33
CA THR A 74 6.13 11.80 -11.45
C THR A 74 6.48 11.27 -10.05
N ASN A 75 6.64 9.97 -9.94
CA ASN A 75 6.78 9.30 -8.64
C ASN A 75 8.20 9.41 -8.07
N ASP A 76 8.74 10.61 -8.01
CA ASP A 76 10.05 10.89 -7.45
C ASP A 76 10.01 11.30 -5.96
N HIS A 77 11.18 11.53 -5.35
CA HIS A 77 11.28 11.92 -3.95
C HIS A 77 10.69 13.32 -3.65
N HIS A 78 10.55 14.20 -4.65
CA HIS A 78 9.93 15.51 -4.48
C HIS A 78 8.46 15.40 -4.06
N CYS A 79 7.75 14.34 -4.50
CA CYS A 79 6.38 14.09 -4.05
C CYS A 79 6.28 13.98 -2.52
N PHE A 80 7.24 13.32 -1.88
CA PHE A 80 7.26 13.19 -0.42
C PHE A 80 7.66 14.49 0.28
N HIS A 81 8.57 15.28 -0.32
CA HIS A 81 8.90 16.59 0.19
C HIS A 81 7.67 17.52 0.18
N TRP A 82 6.94 17.58 -0.94
CA TRP A 82 5.69 18.32 -1.06
C TRP A 82 4.64 17.84 -0.05
N PHE A 83 4.48 16.53 0.10
CA PHE A 83 3.56 15.95 1.07
C PHE A 83 3.83 16.45 2.50
N LEU A 84 5.07 16.38 2.93
CA LEU A 84 5.47 16.85 4.27
C LEU A 84 5.34 18.36 4.42
N ALA A 85 5.77 19.13 3.42
CA ALA A 85 5.76 20.58 3.45
C ALA A 85 4.33 21.17 3.47
N ILE A 86 3.41 20.61 2.69
CA ILE A 86 1.99 21.01 2.71
C ILE A 86 1.42 20.84 4.12
N ILE A 87 1.67 19.71 4.75
CA ILE A 87 1.18 19.43 6.11
C ILE A 87 1.88 20.36 7.12
N ARG A 88 3.20 20.57 6.97
CA ARG A 88 3.96 21.47 7.83
C ARG A 88 3.46 22.91 7.72
N ALA A 89 3.03 23.34 6.54
CA ALA A 89 2.46 24.66 6.28
C ALA A 89 1.03 24.83 6.82
N GLY A 90 0.37 23.76 7.23
CA GLY A 90 -1.01 23.76 7.73
C GLY A 90 -2.08 23.41 6.69
N GLY A 91 -1.68 23.00 5.49
CA GLY A 91 -2.57 22.52 4.43
C GLY A 91 -2.93 21.04 4.56
N ILE A 92 -3.76 20.58 3.63
CA ILE A 92 -4.15 19.17 3.47
C ILE A 92 -3.51 18.62 2.18
N ALA A 93 -2.65 17.62 2.30
CA ALA A 93 -2.00 17.00 1.15
C ALA A 93 -2.94 16.03 0.43
N VAL A 94 -3.08 16.16 -0.89
CA VAL A 94 -3.91 15.30 -1.75
C VAL A 94 -3.03 14.65 -2.83
N PRO A 95 -2.32 13.56 -2.53
CA PRO A 95 -1.45 12.90 -3.50
C PRO A 95 -2.27 12.14 -4.54
N LEU A 96 -1.98 12.37 -5.81
CA LEU A 96 -2.64 11.78 -6.97
C LEU A 96 -1.71 10.81 -7.70
N ASN A 97 -2.26 9.70 -8.18
CA ASN A 97 -1.49 8.78 -9.02
C ASN A 97 -1.19 9.46 -10.38
N PRO A 98 0.08 9.56 -10.79
CA PRO A 98 0.44 10.18 -12.06
C PRO A 98 -0.15 9.49 -13.31
N GLN A 99 -0.71 8.31 -13.19
CA GLN A 99 -1.35 7.57 -14.29
C GLN A 99 -2.85 7.86 -14.43
N LEU A 100 -3.43 8.70 -13.58
CA LEU A 100 -4.84 9.09 -13.70
C LEU A 100 -5.10 9.86 -14.99
N SER A 101 -6.29 9.63 -15.56
CA SER A 101 -6.78 10.41 -16.68
C SER A 101 -7.20 11.82 -16.24
N LEU A 102 -7.27 12.76 -17.18
CA LEU A 102 -7.73 14.12 -16.92
C LEU A 102 -9.13 14.15 -16.28
N SER A 103 -10.04 13.28 -16.72
CA SER A 103 -11.40 13.18 -16.18
C SER A 103 -11.41 12.74 -14.71
N GLU A 104 -10.53 11.80 -14.34
CA GLU A 104 -10.37 11.38 -12.95
C GLU A 104 -9.75 12.49 -12.10
N VAL A 105 -8.74 13.20 -12.62
CA VAL A 105 -8.14 14.34 -11.93
C VAL A 105 -9.16 15.45 -11.71
N LYS A 106 -9.93 15.85 -12.75
CA LYS A 106 -11.02 16.84 -12.64
C LYS A 106 -11.97 16.50 -11.50
N ARG A 107 -12.41 15.26 -11.46
CA ARG A 107 -13.33 14.79 -10.42
C ARG A 107 -12.71 14.84 -9.04
N ILE A 108 -11.49 14.34 -8.88
CA ILE A 108 -10.82 14.34 -7.57
C ILE A 108 -10.60 15.76 -7.05
N LEU A 109 -10.20 16.70 -7.92
CA LEU A 109 -10.04 18.10 -7.53
C LEU A 109 -11.38 18.73 -7.09
N ALA A 110 -12.46 18.42 -7.80
CA ALA A 110 -13.81 18.88 -7.44
C ALA A 110 -14.28 18.28 -6.11
N ASP A 111 -14.17 16.95 -5.96
CA ASP A 111 -14.61 16.22 -4.76
C ASP A 111 -13.78 16.60 -3.51
N SER A 112 -12.51 16.93 -3.68
CA SER A 112 -11.64 17.38 -2.58
C SER A 112 -11.70 18.87 -2.30
N GLY A 113 -12.30 19.67 -3.19
CA GLY A 113 -12.30 21.13 -3.12
C GLY A 113 -10.91 21.75 -3.37
N THR A 114 -10.05 21.04 -4.09
CA THR A 114 -8.66 21.44 -4.32
C THR A 114 -8.57 22.48 -5.43
N GLN A 115 -7.93 23.61 -5.14
CA GLN A 115 -7.66 24.69 -6.09
C GLN A 115 -6.17 25.03 -6.25
N ILE A 116 -5.29 24.26 -5.63
CA ILE A 116 -3.84 24.40 -5.75
C ILE A 116 -3.30 23.07 -6.26
N LEU A 117 -2.60 23.09 -7.39
CA LEU A 117 -2.05 21.89 -8.02
C LEU A 117 -0.53 22.02 -8.18
N VAL A 118 0.17 21.06 -7.61
CA VAL A 118 1.60 20.85 -7.81
C VAL A 118 1.76 19.77 -8.88
N THR A 119 2.46 20.06 -9.98
CA THR A 119 2.72 19.10 -11.06
C THR A 119 4.09 19.36 -11.70
N ASP A 120 4.67 18.37 -12.34
CA ASP A 120 5.86 18.50 -13.15
C ASP A 120 5.52 18.58 -14.65
N LYS A 121 6.52 18.94 -15.47
CA LYS A 121 6.38 19.08 -16.92
C LYS A 121 5.91 17.78 -17.56
N THR A 122 6.49 16.65 -17.19
CA THR A 122 6.20 15.32 -17.74
C THR A 122 4.72 14.94 -17.55
N VAL A 123 4.21 15.09 -16.33
CA VAL A 123 2.81 14.77 -16.03
C VAL A 123 1.86 15.77 -16.67
N PHE A 124 2.20 17.07 -16.66
CA PHE A 124 1.40 18.10 -17.27
C PHE A 124 1.21 17.85 -18.79
N GLU A 125 2.31 17.69 -19.53
CA GLU A 125 2.27 17.49 -20.98
C GLU A 125 1.58 16.18 -21.40
N ARG A 126 1.73 15.13 -20.58
CA ARG A 126 1.10 13.84 -20.85
C ARG A 126 -0.40 13.85 -20.57
N SER A 127 -0.83 14.43 -19.45
CA SER A 127 -2.16 14.16 -18.89
C SER A 127 -3.10 15.36 -18.87
N ILE A 128 -2.58 16.59 -18.74
CA ILE A 128 -3.42 17.81 -18.61
C ILE A 128 -3.42 18.60 -19.92
N ARG A 129 -2.23 18.99 -20.40
CA ARG A 129 -1.95 19.75 -21.63
C ARG A 129 -2.51 21.18 -21.67
N ASP A 130 -3.71 21.42 -21.12
CA ASP A 130 -4.34 22.73 -21.07
C ASP A 130 -4.82 23.03 -19.66
N ARG A 131 -4.33 24.14 -19.09
CA ARG A 131 -4.71 24.59 -17.73
C ARG A 131 -6.18 24.99 -17.61
N SER A 132 -6.79 25.46 -18.69
CA SER A 132 -8.21 25.87 -18.71
C SER A 132 -9.18 24.71 -18.42
N GLU A 133 -8.69 23.47 -18.58
CA GLU A 133 -9.43 22.25 -18.32
C GLU A 133 -9.72 22.00 -16.82
N LEU A 134 -8.98 22.64 -15.91
CA LEU A 134 -9.10 22.44 -14.46
C LEU A 134 -9.34 23.77 -13.73
N ASN A 135 -10.27 23.77 -12.78
CA ASN A 135 -10.54 24.93 -11.93
C ASN A 135 -9.48 25.05 -10.81
N VAL A 136 -8.29 25.49 -11.17
CA VAL A 136 -7.12 25.63 -10.30
C VAL A 136 -6.70 27.09 -10.26
N ARG A 137 -6.65 27.68 -9.05
CA ARG A 137 -6.22 29.08 -8.83
C ARG A 137 -4.70 29.25 -8.82
N ALA A 138 -3.96 28.20 -8.43
CA ALA A 138 -2.52 28.23 -8.37
C ALA A 138 -1.92 26.94 -8.96
N TRP A 139 -1.12 27.13 -10.00
CA TRP A 139 -0.35 26.08 -10.68
C TRP A 139 1.09 26.16 -10.25
N ILE A 140 1.61 25.11 -9.65
CA ILE A 140 2.96 25.06 -9.10
C ILE A 140 3.76 24.02 -9.85
N GLN A 141 4.91 24.41 -10.39
CA GLN A 141 5.83 23.48 -11.02
C GLN A 141 6.69 22.81 -9.95
N ALA A 142 6.59 21.48 -9.83
CA ALA A 142 7.48 20.67 -9.02
C ALA A 142 8.82 20.43 -9.74
N GLY A 143 9.87 20.14 -8.96
CA GLY A 143 11.19 19.80 -9.50
C GLY A 143 12.06 21.00 -9.86
N GLN A 144 13.29 20.70 -10.30
CA GLN A 144 14.33 21.69 -10.65
C GLN A 144 14.56 21.75 -12.18
N GLU A 145 13.60 21.37 -12.99
CA GLU A 145 13.71 21.45 -14.45
C GLU A 145 14.05 22.89 -14.88
N PRO A 146 14.98 23.10 -15.83
CA PRO A 146 15.42 24.44 -16.19
C PRO A 146 14.32 25.27 -16.86
N GLU A 147 13.42 24.63 -17.58
CA GLU A 147 12.32 25.28 -18.30
C GLU A 147 11.10 25.46 -17.41
N THR A 148 10.57 26.67 -17.35
CA THR A 148 9.32 26.97 -16.65
C THR A 148 8.14 26.77 -17.62
N ILE A 149 7.12 26.06 -17.18
CA ILE A 149 5.86 25.96 -17.92
C ILE A 149 5.15 27.33 -17.82
N ASP A 150 4.67 27.86 -18.94
CA ASP A 150 4.00 29.15 -18.95
C ASP A 150 2.81 29.21 -18.00
N GLY A 151 2.79 30.27 -17.17
CA GLY A 151 1.75 30.50 -16.16
C GLY A 151 1.86 29.62 -14.93
N PHE A 152 2.98 28.90 -14.73
CA PHE A 152 3.29 28.19 -13.48
C PHE A 152 4.17 29.05 -12.57
N VAL A 153 3.93 28.89 -11.26
CA VAL A 153 4.79 29.48 -10.24
C VAL A 153 5.80 28.42 -9.79
N ARG A 154 7.05 28.83 -9.66
CA ARG A 154 8.14 27.98 -9.13
C ARG A 154 8.56 28.44 -7.75
N ILE A 155 9.16 27.52 -7.01
CA ILE A 155 9.78 27.84 -5.74
C ILE A 155 10.91 28.83 -6.01
N GLN A 156 10.85 29.97 -5.33
CA GLN A 156 11.92 30.97 -5.29
C GLN A 156 12.36 31.10 -3.84
N ASN A 157 13.56 31.62 -3.62
CA ASN A 157 14.10 31.84 -2.28
C ASN A 157 13.08 32.60 -1.42
N SER A 158 12.49 31.90 -0.47
CA SER A 158 11.28 32.33 0.25
C SER A 158 11.60 32.97 1.61
N GLY A 159 12.86 33.30 1.88
CA GLY A 159 13.27 33.91 3.13
C GLY A 159 13.33 32.95 4.33
N ALA A 160 13.37 33.48 5.54
CA ALA A 160 13.51 32.66 6.75
C ALA A 160 12.37 31.65 6.92
N PRO A 161 12.66 30.40 7.36
CA PRO A 161 11.66 29.37 7.52
C PRO A 161 10.64 29.72 8.63
N PHE A 162 9.40 29.30 8.42
CA PHE A 162 8.35 29.36 9.45
C PHE A 162 8.49 28.18 10.44
N PRO A 163 8.00 28.33 11.66
CA PRO A 163 7.79 27.17 12.53
C PRO A 163 6.67 26.28 11.95
N PRO A 164 6.69 24.96 12.25
CA PRO A 164 5.61 24.07 11.86
C PRO A 164 4.25 24.57 12.33
N ALA A 165 3.23 24.41 11.49
CA ALA A 165 1.86 24.78 11.85
C ALA A 165 1.37 23.95 13.05
N ARG A 166 0.67 24.62 13.96
CA ARG A 166 0.02 23.96 15.10
C ARG A 166 -1.31 23.38 14.64
N ILE A 167 -1.35 22.09 14.40
CA ILE A 167 -2.53 21.38 13.92
C ILE A 167 -2.96 20.38 15.00
N ASP A 168 -4.27 20.29 15.28
CA ASP A 168 -4.78 19.21 16.12
C ASP A 168 -4.37 17.86 15.51
N PRO A 169 -3.72 16.97 16.26
CA PRO A 169 -3.34 15.65 15.76
C PRO A 169 -4.52 14.81 15.22
N ALA A 170 -5.76 15.15 15.55
CA ALA A 170 -6.97 14.50 15.04
C ALA A 170 -7.56 15.19 13.79
N ALA A 171 -7.15 16.43 13.48
CA ALA A 171 -7.58 17.11 12.27
C ALA A 171 -7.06 16.43 11.01
N THR A 172 -7.81 16.50 9.91
CA THR A 172 -7.42 15.99 8.61
C THR A 172 -6.21 16.76 8.08
N VAL A 173 -5.17 16.04 7.69
CA VAL A 173 -3.92 16.60 7.11
C VAL A 173 -3.61 16.00 5.74
N ALA A 174 -4.28 14.92 5.35
CA ALA A 174 -4.14 14.32 4.03
C ALA A 174 -5.44 13.65 3.58
N VAL A 175 -5.65 13.59 2.26
CA VAL A 175 -6.75 12.84 1.63
C VAL A 175 -6.15 11.90 0.58
N PHE A 176 -6.27 10.59 0.82
CA PHE A 176 -5.82 9.56 -0.10
C PHE A 176 -7.00 8.91 -0.80
N HIS A 177 -6.94 8.80 -2.12
CA HIS A 177 -8.02 8.21 -2.90
C HIS A 177 -7.87 6.70 -3.01
N THR A 178 -8.93 5.97 -2.63
CA THR A 178 -9.00 4.51 -2.76
C THR A 178 -9.65 4.15 -4.08
N SER A 179 -9.20 3.06 -4.71
CA SER A 179 -9.94 2.44 -5.82
C SER A 179 -11.25 1.87 -5.28
N GLY A 180 -12.28 2.68 -5.24
CA GLY A 180 -13.60 2.31 -4.73
C GLY A 180 -14.17 1.08 -5.44
N THR A 181 -14.92 0.27 -4.69
CA THR A 181 -15.63 -0.91 -5.23
C THR A 181 -16.83 -0.53 -6.09
N THR A 182 -17.25 0.73 -6.03
CA THR A 182 -18.37 1.34 -6.76
C THR A 182 -17.95 2.00 -8.08
N GLY A 183 -16.69 1.87 -8.48
CA GLY A 183 -16.16 2.39 -9.74
C GLY A 183 -15.45 3.74 -9.63
N PHE A 184 -15.72 4.54 -8.60
CA PHE A 184 -15.06 5.84 -8.42
C PHE A 184 -14.19 5.86 -7.16
N PRO A 185 -13.00 6.50 -7.22
CA PRO A 185 -12.15 6.64 -6.05
C PRO A 185 -12.81 7.48 -4.95
N LYS A 186 -12.74 7.00 -3.69
CA LYS A 186 -13.20 7.73 -2.52
C LYS A 186 -12.02 8.31 -1.77
N GLY A 187 -12.10 9.59 -1.38
CA GLY A 187 -11.04 10.26 -0.63
C GLY A 187 -11.11 9.92 0.86
N ALA A 188 -10.23 9.06 1.36
CA ALA A 188 -10.13 8.81 2.80
C ALA A 188 -9.39 9.95 3.49
N ALA A 189 -10.03 10.59 4.45
CA ALA A 189 -9.49 11.69 5.22
C ALA A 189 -8.61 11.17 6.36
N LEU A 190 -7.34 11.58 6.38
CA LEU A 190 -6.34 11.09 7.32
C LEU A 190 -5.81 12.21 8.20
N SER A 191 -5.80 11.96 9.50
CA SER A 191 -5.16 12.83 10.50
C SER A 191 -3.70 12.42 10.75
N SER A 192 -2.93 13.29 11.42
CA SER A 192 -1.59 12.91 11.90
C SER A 192 -1.63 11.66 12.79
N ARG A 193 -2.69 11.50 13.60
CA ARG A 193 -2.89 10.27 14.39
C ARG A 193 -3.09 9.04 13.54
N ALA A 194 -3.77 9.17 12.40
CA ALA A 194 -3.97 8.06 11.48
C ALA A 194 -2.65 7.71 10.77
N LEU A 195 -1.99 8.68 10.16
CA LEU A 195 -0.72 8.49 9.43
C LEU A 195 0.40 7.92 10.31
N LEU A 196 0.48 8.36 11.57
CA LEU A 196 1.41 7.81 12.55
C LEU A 196 0.78 6.67 13.38
N GLY A 197 -0.30 6.07 12.86
CA GLY A 197 -1.14 5.10 13.57
C GLY A 197 -0.40 3.87 14.03
N ALA A 198 0.38 3.28 13.17
CA ALA A 198 1.15 2.07 13.44
C ALA A 198 2.61 2.36 13.84
N ARG A 199 2.90 3.56 14.36
CA ARG A 199 4.28 3.93 14.75
C ARG A 199 4.93 2.97 15.77
N SER A 200 4.15 2.19 16.51
CA SER A 200 4.68 1.09 17.32
C SER A 200 5.33 -0.01 16.49
N SER A 201 5.00 -0.13 15.19
CA SER A 201 5.67 -1.05 14.29
C SER A 201 7.16 -0.70 14.07
N THR A 202 7.54 0.58 14.29
CA THR A 202 8.96 0.99 14.24
C THR A 202 9.79 0.30 15.32
N VAL A 203 9.19 0.08 16.48
CA VAL A 203 9.82 -0.67 17.58
C VAL A 203 10.00 -2.12 17.18
N PHE A 204 8.98 -2.71 16.54
CA PHE A 204 9.04 -4.08 16.06
C PHE A 204 10.05 -4.24 14.91
N ALA A 205 10.01 -3.32 13.92
CA ALA A 205 10.99 -3.29 12.85
C ALA A 205 12.42 -3.15 13.39
N GLY A 206 12.61 -2.36 14.45
CA GLY A 206 13.90 -2.16 15.12
C GLY A 206 14.50 -3.40 15.79
N LEU A 207 13.74 -4.51 15.93
CA LEU A 207 14.28 -5.81 16.34
C LEU A 207 15.06 -6.50 15.22
N PHE A 208 14.76 -6.19 13.97
CA PHE A 208 15.33 -6.84 12.78
C PHE A 208 16.15 -5.88 11.91
N LEU A 209 15.80 -4.61 11.92
CA LEU A 209 16.40 -3.55 11.10
C LEU A 209 16.86 -2.40 11.99
N GLY A 210 17.95 -1.74 11.61
CA GLY A 210 18.53 -0.62 12.35
C GLY A 210 19.08 0.47 11.43
N HIS A 211 19.85 1.40 11.99
CA HIS A 211 20.39 2.56 11.28
C HIS A 211 21.37 2.24 10.14
N LYS A 212 21.89 1.01 10.08
CA LYS A 212 22.74 0.54 8.98
C LYS A 212 21.92 -0.09 7.85
N ASP A 213 20.66 -0.37 8.10
CA ASP A 213 19.79 -1.03 7.11
C ASP A 213 19.24 -0.02 6.11
N LEU A 214 19.03 -0.50 4.89
CA LEU A 214 18.51 0.24 3.76
C LEU A 214 17.29 -0.50 3.21
N ALA A 215 16.15 0.20 3.12
CA ALA A 215 14.92 -0.35 2.58
C ALA A 215 14.69 0.16 1.15
N LEU A 216 14.62 -0.74 0.17
CA LEU A 216 14.16 -0.42 -1.19
C LEU A 216 12.64 -0.33 -1.19
N VAL A 217 12.11 0.80 -1.65
CA VAL A 217 10.68 1.09 -1.75
C VAL A 217 10.36 1.46 -3.19
N ALA A 218 9.62 0.60 -3.89
CA ALA A 218 9.22 0.79 -5.28
C ALA A 218 7.71 1.09 -5.42
N LEU A 219 7.17 1.84 -4.47
CA LEU A 219 5.73 2.11 -4.36
C LEU A 219 5.41 3.56 -4.72
N PRO A 220 4.26 3.82 -5.36
CA PRO A 220 3.83 5.18 -5.67
C PRO A 220 3.57 6.01 -4.40
N TRP A 221 4.05 7.26 -4.37
CA TRP A 221 3.79 8.21 -3.28
C TRP A 221 2.31 8.57 -3.12
N SER A 222 1.52 8.39 -4.17
CA SER A 222 0.06 8.49 -4.12
C SER A 222 -0.61 7.34 -3.34
N HIS A 223 0.15 6.30 -2.98
CA HIS A 223 -0.36 5.17 -2.20
C HIS A 223 0.08 5.27 -0.74
N ILE A 224 -0.89 5.10 0.17
CA ILE A 224 -0.65 5.22 1.63
C ILE A 224 0.49 4.34 2.15
N MET A 225 0.75 3.19 1.52
CA MET A 225 1.81 2.28 1.93
C MET A 225 3.20 2.93 1.78
N ALA A 226 3.48 3.62 0.67
CA ALA A 226 4.76 4.29 0.46
C ALA A 226 4.99 5.36 1.53
N VAL A 227 4.01 6.24 1.73
CA VAL A 227 4.08 7.31 2.72
C VAL A 227 4.22 6.76 4.15
N SER A 228 3.43 5.73 4.51
CA SER A 228 3.53 5.12 5.85
C SER A 228 4.90 4.52 6.10
N ILE A 229 5.47 3.80 5.12
CA ILE A 229 6.79 3.18 5.24
C ILE A 229 7.87 4.25 5.37
N ALA A 230 7.79 5.33 4.58
CA ALA A 230 8.74 6.43 4.69
C ALA A 230 8.67 7.12 6.07
N LEU A 231 7.46 7.43 6.56
CA LEU A 231 7.26 8.02 7.89
C LEU A 231 7.80 7.11 9.00
N TYR A 232 7.53 5.80 8.93
CA TYR A 232 8.01 4.83 9.92
C TYR A 232 9.51 4.58 9.79
N GLY A 233 10.06 4.58 8.56
CA GLY A 233 11.50 4.50 8.30
C GLY A 233 12.25 5.67 8.94
N LEU A 234 11.78 6.91 8.71
CA LEU A 234 12.33 8.11 9.35
C LEU A 234 12.31 8.00 10.89
N MET A 235 11.19 7.57 11.48
CA MET A 235 11.09 7.38 12.92
C MET A 235 12.01 6.28 13.44
N ALA A 236 12.15 5.17 12.73
CA ALA A 236 13.01 4.05 13.08
C ALA A 236 14.50 4.34 12.83
N GLY A 237 14.82 5.33 11.99
CA GLY A 237 16.17 5.61 11.52
C GLY A 237 16.65 4.57 10.50
N ILE A 238 15.74 3.98 9.72
CA ILE A 238 16.02 3.10 8.58
C ILE A 238 16.11 3.99 7.34
N ARG A 239 17.17 3.85 6.56
CA ARG A 239 17.36 4.61 5.33
C ARG A 239 16.46 4.06 4.21
N GLY A 240 16.02 4.94 3.32
CA GLY A 240 15.21 4.58 2.15
C GLY A 240 16.02 4.63 0.86
N CYS A 241 15.76 3.70 -0.04
CA CYS A 241 16.14 3.76 -1.45
C CYS A 241 14.83 3.70 -2.24
N PHE A 242 14.56 4.70 -3.08
CA PHE A 242 13.27 4.84 -3.74
C PHE A 242 13.43 4.66 -5.24
N LEU A 243 12.55 3.84 -5.84
CA LEU A 243 12.39 3.71 -7.28
C LEU A 243 11.17 4.50 -7.74
N GLU A 244 11.36 5.35 -8.73
CA GLU A 244 10.26 6.11 -9.36
C GLU A 244 9.26 5.19 -10.06
N ARG A 245 9.79 4.20 -10.76
CA ARG A 245 9.05 3.16 -11.44
C ARG A 245 9.67 1.80 -11.13
N PHE A 246 8.83 0.83 -10.82
CA PHE A 246 9.32 -0.52 -10.60
C PHE A 246 9.72 -1.18 -11.93
N ASP A 247 10.98 -1.48 -12.05
CA ASP A 247 11.58 -2.41 -12.99
C ASP A 247 12.40 -3.46 -12.23
N VAL A 248 12.49 -4.68 -12.76
CA VAL A 248 13.16 -5.78 -12.07
C VAL A 248 14.67 -5.56 -12.05
N GLU A 249 15.27 -5.21 -13.20
CA GLU A 249 16.72 -5.03 -13.29
C GLU A 249 17.17 -3.82 -12.49
N ASP A 250 16.46 -2.70 -12.57
CA ASP A 250 16.74 -1.52 -11.75
C ASP A 250 16.68 -1.85 -10.25
N ALA A 251 15.70 -2.66 -9.82
CA ALA A 251 15.58 -3.08 -8.43
C ALA A 251 16.75 -3.98 -7.99
N LEU A 252 17.16 -4.94 -8.85
CA LEU A 252 18.30 -5.82 -8.60
C LEU A 252 19.60 -5.04 -8.52
N ASP A 253 19.82 -4.09 -9.44
CA ASP A 253 21.00 -3.22 -9.47
C ASP A 253 21.10 -2.35 -8.21
N LEU A 254 20.00 -1.80 -7.74
CA LEU A 254 19.99 -1.02 -6.50
C LEU A 254 20.28 -1.88 -5.27
N VAL A 255 19.73 -3.12 -5.22
CA VAL A 255 20.02 -4.06 -4.13
C VAL A 255 21.51 -4.38 -4.08
N GLU A 256 22.12 -4.70 -5.22
CA GLU A 256 23.53 -5.06 -5.32
C GLU A 256 24.43 -3.85 -5.04
N ARG A 257 24.18 -2.72 -5.71
CA ARG A 257 25.03 -1.52 -5.64
C ARG A 257 25.06 -0.88 -4.27
N PHE A 258 23.89 -0.77 -3.59
CA PHE A 258 23.77 -0.09 -2.32
C PHE A 258 23.68 -1.01 -1.11
N GLY A 259 23.69 -2.32 -1.30
CA GLY A 259 23.58 -3.29 -0.21
C GLY A 259 22.24 -3.20 0.51
N VAL A 260 21.14 -3.12 -0.24
CA VAL A 260 19.78 -3.06 0.32
C VAL A 260 19.53 -4.29 1.21
N THR A 261 18.98 -4.06 2.39
CA THR A 261 18.72 -5.12 3.39
C THR A 261 17.24 -5.45 3.57
N ALA A 262 16.34 -4.56 3.12
CA ALA A 262 14.90 -4.78 3.15
C ALA A 262 14.27 -4.42 1.80
N PHE A 263 13.52 -5.34 1.22
CA PHE A 263 12.75 -5.12 0.00
C PHE A 263 11.28 -4.92 0.36
N VAL A 264 10.71 -3.76 -0.04
CA VAL A 264 9.32 -3.40 0.24
C VAL A 264 8.54 -3.29 -1.05
N GLY A 265 7.51 -4.12 -1.22
CA GLY A 265 6.70 -4.11 -2.43
C GLY A 265 5.33 -4.73 -2.25
N VAL A 266 4.57 -4.78 -3.35
CA VAL A 266 3.34 -5.55 -3.43
C VAL A 266 3.64 -6.96 -3.94
N PRO A 267 2.76 -7.96 -3.72
CA PRO A 267 2.99 -9.34 -4.13
C PRO A 267 3.43 -9.50 -5.59
N ALA A 268 2.83 -8.72 -6.50
CA ALA A 268 3.17 -8.75 -7.92
C ALA A 268 4.62 -8.32 -8.21
N MET A 269 5.17 -7.38 -7.44
CA MET A 269 6.57 -6.96 -7.57
C MET A 269 7.51 -8.06 -7.09
N LEU A 270 7.23 -8.64 -5.91
CA LEU A 270 8.00 -9.75 -5.38
C LEU A 270 7.99 -10.95 -6.35
N ALA A 271 6.82 -11.28 -6.90
CA ALA A 271 6.67 -12.34 -7.90
C ALA A 271 7.55 -12.07 -9.14
N LYS A 272 7.54 -10.85 -9.67
CA LYS A 272 8.37 -10.48 -10.82
C LYS A 272 9.86 -10.66 -10.53
N VAL A 273 10.34 -10.21 -9.35
CA VAL A 273 11.74 -10.37 -8.94
C VAL A 273 12.13 -11.86 -8.87
N VAL A 274 11.35 -12.68 -8.15
CA VAL A 274 11.75 -14.10 -7.99
C VAL A 274 11.55 -14.92 -9.26
N ASN A 275 10.62 -14.54 -10.14
CA ASN A 275 10.35 -15.23 -11.40
C ASN A 275 11.32 -14.84 -12.52
N SER A 276 12.10 -13.75 -12.38
CA SER A 276 13.22 -13.45 -13.27
C SER A 276 14.42 -14.35 -13.06
N ASN A 277 14.39 -15.24 -12.05
CA ASN A 277 15.48 -16.14 -11.67
C ASN A 277 16.83 -15.41 -11.53
N PRO A 278 16.93 -14.36 -10.72
CA PRO A 278 18.16 -13.61 -10.59
C PRO A 278 19.26 -14.46 -9.96
N ASP A 279 20.53 -14.14 -10.26
CA ASP A 279 21.65 -14.72 -9.51
C ASP A 279 21.44 -14.42 -8.02
N PRO A 280 21.43 -15.44 -7.13
CA PRO A 280 21.24 -15.24 -5.70
C PRO A 280 22.26 -14.30 -5.05
N SER A 281 23.42 -14.10 -5.66
CA SER A 281 24.43 -13.15 -5.18
C SER A 281 23.95 -11.70 -5.22
N ARG A 282 23.17 -11.32 -6.22
CA ARG A 282 22.60 -9.96 -6.37
C ARG A 282 21.66 -9.57 -5.22
N LEU A 283 21.01 -10.57 -4.62
CA LEU A 283 20.07 -10.38 -3.50
C LEU A 283 20.67 -10.83 -2.14
N ALA A 284 21.98 -11.06 -2.08
CA ALA A 284 22.64 -11.64 -0.91
C ALA A 284 22.54 -10.81 0.37
N THR A 285 22.35 -9.49 0.24
CA THR A 285 22.25 -8.55 1.35
C THR A 285 20.86 -8.48 1.98
N LEU A 286 19.84 -9.00 1.29
CA LEU A 286 18.46 -8.95 1.77
C LEU A 286 18.27 -9.80 3.03
N ARG A 287 17.69 -9.17 4.06
CA ARG A 287 17.37 -9.77 5.36
C ARG A 287 15.86 -9.83 5.58
N VAL A 288 15.13 -8.91 4.97
CA VAL A 288 13.68 -8.74 5.14
C VAL A 288 13.01 -8.54 3.79
N TRP A 289 11.95 -9.31 3.53
CA TRP A 289 10.99 -9.06 2.47
C TRP A 289 9.68 -8.57 3.11
N LEU A 290 9.21 -7.39 2.73
CA LEU A 290 7.93 -6.86 3.21
C LEU A 290 6.94 -6.79 2.05
N SER A 291 5.82 -7.47 2.21
CA SER A 291 4.69 -7.44 1.28
C SER A 291 3.45 -6.91 1.97
N ALA A 292 2.66 -6.10 1.27
CA ALA A 292 1.35 -5.66 1.75
C ALA A 292 0.42 -5.29 0.58
N SER A 293 -0.77 -4.82 0.89
CA SER A 293 -1.84 -4.40 -0.03
C SER A 293 -2.62 -5.52 -0.70
N ASP A 294 -2.05 -6.70 -0.85
CA ASP A 294 -2.72 -7.88 -1.38
C ASP A 294 -2.11 -9.16 -0.79
N TYR A 295 -2.72 -10.29 -1.14
CA TYR A 295 -2.25 -11.60 -0.70
C TYR A 295 -0.93 -11.99 -1.39
N LEU A 296 0.04 -12.45 -0.60
CA LEU A 296 1.29 -13.01 -1.10
C LEU A 296 1.11 -14.52 -1.35
N PRO A 297 1.11 -14.97 -2.62
CA PRO A 297 0.95 -16.40 -2.96
C PRO A 297 2.01 -17.28 -2.29
N SER A 298 1.63 -18.51 -1.97
CA SER A 298 2.50 -19.46 -1.26
C SER A 298 3.79 -19.75 -2.02
N GLU A 299 3.71 -19.87 -3.34
CA GLU A 299 4.86 -20.11 -4.21
C GLU A 299 5.85 -18.96 -4.19
N VAL A 300 5.36 -17.72 -4.38
CA VAL A 300 6.20 -16.53 -4.30
C VAL A 300 6.85 -16.44 -2.92
N ARG A 301 6.09 -16.73 -1.86
CA ARG A 301 6.58 -16.74 -0.49
C ARG A 301 7.66 -17.78 -0.24
N MET A 302 7.55 -18.97 -0.82
CA MET A 302 8.60 -19.99 -0.75
C MET A 302 9.85 -19.55 -1.51
N ARG A 303 9.68 -19.00 -2.70
CA ARG A 303 10.80 -18.57 -3.54
C ARG A 303 11.57 -17.38 -2.97
N VAL A 304 10.92 -16.37 -2.39
CA VAL A 304 11.65 -15.23 -1.77
C VAL A 304 12.58 -15.69 -0.64
N ARG A 305 12.32 -16.83 -0.01
CA ARG A 305 13.19 -17.42 1.02
C ARG A 305 14.51 -17.95 0.48
N GLU A 306 14.59 -18.18 -0.81
CA GLU A 306 15.82 -18.63 -1.48
C GLU A 306 16.83 -17.49 -1.62
N PHE A 307 16.36 -16.24 -1.59
CA PHE A 307 17.15 -15.03 -1.80
C PHE A 307 17.41 -14.28 -0.49
N GLY A 308 18.69 -13.97 -0.24
CA GLY A 308 19.09 -13.27 0.97
C GLY A 308 19.26 -14.18 2.21
N ALA A 309 19.54 -13.58 3.35
CA ALA A 309 19.66 -14.27 4.63
C ALA A 309 19.47 -13.30 5.80
N LEU A 310 18.68 -13.68 6.81
CA LEU A 310 18.62 -12.96 8.08
C LEU A 310 19.99 -12.99 8.78
N LEU A 311 20.61 -14.19 8.80
CA LEU A 311 21.93 -14.42 9.36
C LEU A 311 22.69 -15.44 8.49
N ARG A 312 23.98 -15.20 8.35
CA ARG A 312 24.94 -16.16 7.76
C ARG A 312 25.77 -16.75 8.89
N LEU A 313 25.78 -18.07 8.99
CA LEU A 313 26.46 -18.83 10.02
C LEU A 313 27.78 -19.41 9.46
N PRO A 314 28.77 -19.73 10.32
CA PRO A 314 29.96 -20.45 9.92
C PRO A 314 29.61 -21.75 9.18
N GLY A 315 30.46 -22.17 8.22
CA GLY A 315 30.23 -23.36 7.42
C GLY A 315 29.20 -23.20 6.29
N GLY A 316 28.92 -21.97 5.84
CA GLY A 316 28.03 -21.68 4.70
C GLY A 316 26.53 -21.83 4.99
N ARG A 317 26.16 -22.18 6.22
CA ARG A 317 24.76 -22.25 6.65
C ARG A 317 24.13 -20.84 6.67
N ARG A 318 22.87 -20.75 6.30
CA ARG A 318 22.11 -19.50 6.37
C ARG A 318 20.76 -19.68 7.08
N ILE A 319 20.34 -18.66 7.81
CA ILE A 319 18.96 -18.52 8.25
C ILE A 319 18.28 -17.68 7.16
N PRO A 320 17.23 -18.20 6.49
CA PRO A 320 16.52 -17.46 5.44
C PRO A 320 16.02 -16.09 5.91
N PRO A 321 15.76 -15.16 4.97
CA PRO A 321 15.23 -13.84 5.31
C PRO A 321 13.85 -13.94 5.97
N ILE A 322 13.50 -12.91 6.72
CA ILE A 322 12.15 -12.77 7.30
C ILE A 322 11.20 -12.28 6.22
N ILE A 323 10.00 -12.84 6.19
CA ILE A 323 8.91 -12.30 5.39
C ILE A 323 7.92 -11.61 6.32
N LEU A 324 7.72 -10.31 6.09
CA LEU A 324 6.70 -9.50 6.76
C LEU A 324 5.51 -9.34 5.83
N ASN A 325 4.31 -9.62 6.32
CA ASN A 325 3.08 -9.42 5.57
C ASN A 325 2.22 -8.40 6.30
N GLY A 326 2.03 -7.23 5.68
CA GLY A 326 1.26 -6.13 6.24
C GLY A 326 -0.18 -6.16 5.76
N TYR A 327 -1.14 -6.10 6.69
CA TYR A 327 -2.54 -5.82 6.39
C TYR A 327 -2.92 -4.44 6.90
N GLY A 328 -3.58 -3.67 6.05
CA GLY A 328 -4.02 -2.33 6.40
C GLY A 328 -5.00 -1.76 5.38
N MET A 329 -5.45 -0.56 5.66
CA MET A 329 -6.40 0.17 4.81
C MET A 329 -6.02 1.64 4.79
N VAL A 330 -6.38 2.31 3.70
CA VAL A 330 -6.20 3.76 3.58
C VAL A 330 -6.93 4.48 4.72
N GLU A 331 -8.15 4.07 5.01
CA GLU A 331 -9.03 4.64 6.04
C GLU A 331 -8.42 4.59 7.46
N LEU A 332 -7.45 3.73 7.68
CA LEU A 332 -6.70 3.60 8.95
C LEU A 332 -5.35 4.32 8.95
N GLY A 333 -4.97 4.94 7.82
CA GLY A 333 -3.65 5.54 7.62
C GLY A 333 -2.55 4.51 7.32
N GLY A 334 -2.93 3.32 6.83
CA GLY A 334 -2.00 2.27 6.40
C GLY A 334 -2.09 1.00 7.26
N LEU A 335 -0.95 0.57 7.81
CA LEU A 335 -0.78 -0.71 8.51
C LEU A 335 -1.62 -0.80 9.80
N ALA A 336 -2.38 -1.89 9.96
CA ALA A 336 -3.15 -2.20 11.17
C ALA A 336 -2.82 -3.58 11.76
N MET A 337 -2.44 -4.55 10.94
CA MET A 337 -2.00 -5.88 11.38
C MET A 337 -0.73 -6.28 10.64
N MET A 338 0.07 -7.13 11.24
CA MET A 338 1.31 -7.67 10.67
C MET A 338 1.38 -9.18 10.86
N GLY A 339 1.74 -9.89 9.82
CA GLY A 339 2.17 -11.28 9.86
C GLY A 339 3.69 -11.36 9.76
N VAL A 340 4.27 -12.31 10.47
CA VAL A 340 5.72 -12.57 10.46
C VAL A 340 5.93 -14.03 10.13
N GLU A 341 6.67 -14.30 9.07
CA GLU A 341 7.10 -15.63 8.73
C GLU A 341 8.59 -15.79 8.99
N LEU A 342 8.88 -16.68 9.92
CA LEU A 342 10.23 -17.14 10.21
C LEU A 342 10.45 -18.50 9.52
N SER A 343 11.69 -18.80 9.15
CA SER A 343 12.03 -20.05 8.47
C SER A 343 11.63 -21.31 9.24
N LEU A 344 11.58 -21.24 10.58
CA LEU A 344 11.19 -22.35 11.45
C LEU A 344 9.67 -22.64 11.45
N PHE A 345 8.86 -21.69 10.97
CA PHE A 345 7.39 -21.80 10.96
C PHE A 345 6.83 -21.40 9.59
N PRO A 346 6.96 -22.25 8.56
CA PRO A 346 6.43 -21.98 7.23
C PRO A 346 4.91 -21.75 7.27
N GLY A 347 4.43 -20.74 6.55
CA GLY A 347 3.01 -20.38 6.51
C GLY A 347 2.52 -19.49 7.66
N SER A 348 3.34 -19.24 8.69
CA SER A 348 2.98 -18.34 9.79
C SER A 348 2.73 -16.89 9.32
N GLY A 349 3.36 -16.46 8.23
CA GLY A 349 3.17 -15.12 7.66
C GLY A 349 1.75 -14.81 7.14
N GLN A 350 0.91 -15.84 6.97
CA GLN A 350 -0.52 -15.64 6.68
C GLN A 350 -1.35 -15.34 7.93
N LEU A 351 -0.81 -15.59 9.10
CA LEU A 351 -1.43 -15.29 10.40
C LEU A 351 -0.92 -13.95 10.89
N CYS A 352 -1.84 -12.99 11.00
CA CYS A 352 -1.53 -11.62 11.41
C CYS A 352 -1.92 -11.40 12.87
N PHE A 353 -1.18 -10.50 13.52
CA PHE A 353 -1.55 -9.95 14.82
C PHE A 353 -1.77 -8.43 14.69
N PRO A 354 -2.66 -7.84 15.48
CA PRO A 354 -2.87 -6.41 15.48
C PRO A 354 -1.60 -5.67 15.91
N VAL A 355 -1.21 -4.64 15.14
CA VAL A 355 -0.13 -3.74 15.54
C VAL A 355 -0.67 -2.78 16.59
N PRO A 356 -0.11 -2.74 17.82
CA PRO A 356 -0.61 -1.82 18.85
C PRO A 356 -0.54 -0.36 18.36
N PRO A 357 -1.54 0.47 18.65
CA PRO A 357 -2.69 0.24 19.53
C PRO A 357 -4.00 -0.17 18.82
N PHE A 358 -3.92 -0.72 17.61
CA PHE A 358 -5.10 -1.22 16.91
C PHE A 358 -5.70 -2.43 17.65
N ARG A 359 -7.03 -2.51 17.62
CA ARG A 359 -7.80 -3.65 18.11
C ARG A 359 -8.59 -4.24 16.95
N VAL A 360 -8.68 -5.56 16.91
CA VAL A 360 -9.39 -6.30 15.87
C VAL A 360 -10.40 -7.24 16.51
N ARG A 361 -11.58 -7.31 15.93
CA ARG A 361 -12.58 -8.33 16.20
C ARG A 361 -13.04 -8.97 14.89
N ILE A 362 -13.41 -10.24 14.96
CA ILE A 362 -14.10 -10.93 13.89
C ILE A 362 -15.54 -11.05 14.33
N ALA A 363 -16.46 -10.48 13.53
CA ALA A 363 -17.85 -10.31 13.92
C ALA A 363 -18.82 -10.89 12.87
N ASP A 364 -19.98 -11.35 13.33
CA ASP A 364 -21.11 -11.72 12.48
C ASP A 364 -21.86 -10.47 11.95
N GLU A 365 -22.91 -10.67 11.22
CA GLU A 365 -23.76 -9.62 10.65
C GLU A 365 -24.39 -8.72 11.73
N ASN A 366 -24.61 -9.24 12.94
CA ASN A 366 -25.16 -8.51 14.08
C ASN A 366 -24.08 -7.79 14.91
N GLY A 367 -22.80 -7.81 14.48
CA GLY A 367 -21.68 -7.22 15.19
C GLY A 367 -21.20 -8.00 16.42
N ARG A 368 -21.69 -9.24 16.62
CA ARG A 368 -21.25 -10.11 17.70
C ARG A 368 -19.99 -10.86 17.31
N ARG A 369 -19.07 -11.05 18.27
CA ARG A 369 -17.85 -11.82 18.01
C ARG A 369 -18.17 -13.27 17.65
N VAL A 370 -17.57 -13.77 16.57
CA VAL A 370 -17.66 -15.18 16.20
C VAL A 370 -16.68 -16.04 17.00
N ARG A 371 -16.98 -17.34 17.11
CA ARG A 371 -16.08 -18.33 17.73
C ARG A 371 -14.80 -18.49 16.93
N ALA A 372 -13.72 -18.88 17.62
CA ALA A 372 -12.45 -19.18 16.94
C ALA A 372 -12.64 -20.25 15.85
N GLY A 373 -12.00 -20.04 14.71
CA GLY A 373 -12.15 -20.89 13.52
C GLY A 373 -13.28 -20.47 12.57
N ASN A 374 -14.33 -19.81 13.05
CA ASN A 374 -15.43 -19.37 12.21
C ASN A 374 -15.10 -18.06 11.47
N PRO A 375 -15.52 -17.92 10.20
CA PRO A 375 -15.37 -16.69 9.45
C PRO A 375 -16.38 -15.62 9.90
N GLY A 376 -15.95 -14.36 9.83
CA GLY A 376 -16.78 -13.20 10.08
C GLY A 376 -16.12 -11.95 9.51
N GLU A 377 -16.80 -10.80 9.58
CA GLU A 377 -16.22 -9.53 9.15
C GLU A 377 -15.05 -9.15 10.06
N CYS A 378 -13.90 -8.84 9.44
CA CYS A 378 -12.79 -8.22 10.13
C CYS A 378 -13.16 -6.77 10.46
N GLN A 379 -13.29 -6.45 11.73
CA GLN A 379 -13.58 -5.09 12.17
C GLN A 379 -12.42 -4.54 12.99
N ILE A 380 -12.01 -3.29 12.69
CA ILE A 380 -10.81 -2.68 13.26
C ILE A 380 -11.17 -1.39 13.98
N ARG A 381 -10.59 -1.18 15.16
CA ARG A 381 -10.76 0.06 15.93
C ARG A 381 -9.44 0.52 16.53
N ARG A 382 -9.24 1.82 16.53
CA ARG A 382 -8.22 2.48 17.32
C ARG A 382 -8.79 3.71 18.01
N ARG A 383 -8.49 3.87 19.29
CA ARG A 383 -8.91 5.06 20.03
C ARG A 383 -8.27 6.34 19.44
N GLY A 384 -9.09 7.36 19.20
CA GLY A 384 -8.65 8.65 18.66
C GLY A 384 -8.41 8.67 17.14
N ILE A 385 -8.82 7.62 16.42
CA ILE A 385 -8.97 7.63 14.96
C ILE A 385 -10.44 7.33 14.68
N ALA A 386 -11.08 8.22 13.93
CA ALA A 386 -12.43 8.04 13.38
C ALA A 386 -12.32 8.08 11.85
N PRO A 387 -12.18 6.90 11.21
CA PRO A 387 -12.13 6.82 9.76
C PRO A 387 -13.35 7.46 9.11
N HIS A 388 -13.13 8.28 8.09
CA HIS A 388 -14.20 8.85 7.29
C HIS A 388 -13.70 9.21 5.89
N TYR A 389 -14.63 9.30 4.94
CA TYR A 389 -14.35 9.81 3.60
C TYR A 389 -14.61 11.32 3.55
N TRP A 390 -13.70 12.01 2.90
CA TRP A 390 -13.70 13.48 2.79
C TRP A 390 -14.91 13.95 2.01
N GLN A 391 -15.73 14.81 2.62
CA GLN A 391 -16.94 15.43 2.02
C GLN A 391 -17.97 14.41 1.43
N ASP A 392 -17.88 13.13 1.76
CA ASP A 392 -18.74 12.07 1.24
C ASP A 392 -19.63 11.50 2.37
N LYS A 393 -20.78 12.13 2.59
CA LYS A 393 -21.72 11.72 3.64
C LYS A 393 -22.33 10.34 3.39
N GLU A 394 -22.58 10.00 2.13
CA GLU A 394 -23.19 8.73 1.74
C GLU A 394 -22.25 7.56 2.04
N SER A 395 -21.00 7.66 1.62
CA SER A 395 -19.99 6.63 1.89
C SER A 395 -19.61 6.50 3.37
N ASN A 396 -19.81 7.55 4.15
CA ASN A 396 -19.60 7.52 5.59
C ASN A 396 -20.73 6.81 6.34
N ASN A 397 -21.91 6.71 5.73
CA ASN A 397 -23.03 5.98 6.33
C ASN A 397 -22.73 4.47 6.35
N GLY A 398 -22.72 3.88 7.54
CA GLY A 398 -22.40 2.45 7.73
C GLY A 398 -20.92 2.09 7.66
N LEU A 399 -20.00 3.05 7.45
CA LEU A 399 -18.56 2.81 7.49
C LEU A 399 -18.10 2.32 8.89
N LEU A 400 -18.68 2.90 9.92
CA LEU A 400 -18.46 2.50 11.31
C LEU A 400 -19.69 1.80 11.87
N THR A 401 -19.46 0.84 12.76
CA THR A 401 -20.52 0.29 13.61
C THR A 401 -20.93 1.30 14.67
N GLY A 402 -22.11 1.13 15.29
CA GLY A 402 -22.60 2.00 16.35
C GLY A 402 -21.67 2.10 17.57
N ASP A 403 -20.82 1.10 17.79
CA ASP A 403 -19.79 1.07 18.85
C ASP A 403 -18.38 1.47 18.33
N GLY A 404 -18.29 2.07 17.13
CA GLY A 404 -17.10 2.75 16.60
C GLY A 404 -16.02 1.81 16.03
N TRP A 405 -16.39 0.64 15.50
CA TRP A 405 -15.49 -0.23 14.73
C TRP A 405 -15.62 0.06 13.24
N LEU A 406 -14.49 0.20 12.56
CA LEU A 406 -14.45 0.27 11.10
C LEU A 406 -14.85 -1.09 10.52
N ARG A 407 -15.83 -1.08 9.65
CA ARG A 407 -16.21 -2.21 8.81
C ARG A 407 -15.24 -2.30 7.64
N THR A 408 -14.38 -3.32 7.60
CA THR A 408 -13.37 -3.42 6.54
C THR A 408 -13.94 -4.00 5.25
N GLY A 409 -15.07 -4.69 5.32
CA GLY A 409 -15.60 -5.48 4.22
C GLY A 409 -14.77 -6.72 3.90
N ASP A 410 -13.73 -7.02 4.69
CA ASP A 410 -12.92 -8.21 4.56
C ASP A 410 -13.39 -9.29 5.52
N LEU A 411 -13.42 -10.53 5.07
CA LEU A 411 -13.68 -11.71 5.89
C LEU A 411 -12.38 -12.23 6.49
N ALA A 412 -12.45 -12.63 7.74
CA ALA A 412 -11.32 -13.21 8.44
C ALA A 412 -11.76 -14.32 9.39
N THR A 413 -10.82 -15.18 9.76
CA THR A 413 -10.93 -16.12 10.85
C THR A 413 -9.91 -15.78 11.93
N ARG A 414 -10.17 -16.18 13.17
CA ARG A 414 -9.24 -16.06 14.29
C ARG A 414 -9.00 -17.44 14.89
N ASN A 415 -7.74 -17.84 15.06
CA ASN A 415 -7.42 -19.09 15.71
C ASN A 415 -7.49 -18.96 17.26
N HIS A 416 -7.30 -20.07 17.96
CA HIS A 416 -7.34 -20.11 19.44
C HIS A 416 -6.25 -19.28 20.11
N PHE A 417 -5.13 -19.01 19.42
CA PHE A 417 -4.04 -18.14 19.89
C PHE A 417 -4.30 -16.65 19.62
N GLY A 418 -5.46 -16.31 19.02
CA GLY A 418 -5.82 -14.93 18.72
C GLY A 418 -5.24 -14.40 17.39
N LEU A 419 -4.48 -15.20 16.63
CA LEU A 419 -3.95 -14.82 15.34
C LEU A 419 -5.06 -14.85 14.28
N ILE A 420 -4.98 -13.90 13.35
CA ILE A 420 -6.03 -13.58 12.36
C ILE A 420 -5.55 -13.95 10.97
N ARG A 421 -6.40 -14.65 10.21
CA ARG A 421 -6.20 -14.92 8.77
C ARG A 421 -7.29 -14.22 7.98
N ILE A 422 -6.90 -13.38 7.03
CA ILE A 422 -7.84 -12.81 6.05
C ILE A 422 -8.16 -13.90 5.02
N VAL A 423 -9.44 -14.16 4.81
CA VAL A 423 -9.91 -15.24 3.90
C VAL A 423 -10.56 -14.71 2.62
N GLY A 424 -10.79 -13.42 2.51
CA GLY A 424 -11.31 -12.80 1.30
C GLY A 424 -12.12 -11.54 1.60
N ARG A 425 -12.88 -11.09 0.61
CA ARG A 425 -13.82 -9.98 0.76
C ARG A 425 -15.24 -10.48 0.87
N ILE A 426 -16.09 -9.82 1.67
CA ILE A 426 -17.50 -10.18 1.85
C ILE A 426 -18.24 -10.22 0.50
N LYS A 427 -17.99 -9.19 -0.33
CA LYS A 427 -18.62 -9.05 -1.65
C LYS A 427 -18.12 -10.03 -2.72
N ASP A 428 -16.95 -10.64 -2.50
CA ASP A 428 -16.34 -11.58 -3.43
C ASP A 428 -16.68 -13.04 -3.06
N VAL A 429 -17.45 -13.27 -1.98
CA VAL A 429 -17.91 -14.60 -1.60
C VAL A 429 -18.96 -15.08 -2.61
N ILE A 430 -18.70 -16.22 -3.23
CA ILE A 430 -19.62 -16.85 -4.20
C ILE A 430 -20.69 -17.60 -3.42
N LYS A 431 -21.95 -17.25 -3.61
CA LYS A 431 -23.09 -17.92 -2.97
C LYS A 431 -23.65 -19.00 -3.90
N SER A 432 -23.16 -20.22 -3.74
CA SER A 432 -23.48 -21.35 -4.62
C SER A 432 -24.34 -22.40 -3.92
N GLY A 433 -25.63 -22.51 -4.27
CA GLY A 433 -26.52 -23.54 -3.74
C GLY A 433 -26.61 -23.57 -2.21
N GLY A 434 -26.64 -22.40 -1.56
CA GLY A 434 -26.66 -22.25 -0.10
C GLY A 434 -25.30 -22.31 0.58
N TYR A 435 -24.24 -22.65 -0.14
CA TYR A 435 -22.87 -22.65 0.38
C TYR A 435 -22.15 -21.35 0.06
N SER A 436 -21.20 -20.98 0.95
CA SER A 436 -20.27 -19.87 0.71
C SER A 436 -18.95 -20.43 0.20
N VAL A 437 -18.57 -20.05 -1.02
CA VAL A 437 -17.27 -20.38 -1.61
C VAL A 437 -16.38 -19.15 -1.57
N TYR A 438 -15.23 -19.27 -0.94
CA TYR A 438 -14.26 -18.17 -0.81
C TYR A 438 -13.33 -18.20 -2.01
N VAL A 439 -13.34 -17.13 -2.80
CA VAL A 439 -12.52 -17.01 -4.03
C VAL A 439 -11.07 -17.33 -3.79
N ARG A 440 -10.53 -16.94 -2.64
CA ARG A 440 -9.13 -17.16 -2.30
C ARG A 440 -8.76 -18.64 -2.13
N GLU A 441 -9.64 -19.42 -1.51
CA GLU A 441 -9.43 -20.88 -1.36
C GLU A 441 -9.39 -21.56 -2.73
N LEU A 442 -10.23 -21.09 -3.64
CA LEU A 442 -10.26 -21.58 -5.00
C LEU A 442 -9.02 -21.17 -5.79
N GLU A 443 -8.58 -19.91 -5.64
CA GLU A 443 -7.35 -19.40 -6.25
C GLU A 443 -6.11 -20.14 -5.73
N GLU A 444 -6.00 -20.38 -4.43
CA GLU A 444 -4.89 -21.13 -3.83
C GLU A 444 -4.82 -22.57 -4.35
N ALA A 445 -5.96 -23.22 -4.51
CA ALA A 445 -6.01 -24.61 -5.00
C ALA A 445 -5.56 -24.73 -6.46
N ILE A 446 -5.97 -23.80 -7.31
CA ILE A 446 -5.59 -23.85 -8.73
C ILE A 446 -4.17 -23.32 -8.98
N LEU A 447 -3.69 -22.34 -8.19
CA LEU A 447 -2.31 -21.88 -8.23
C LEU A 447 -1.29 -22.94 -7.77
N ALA A 448 -1.73 -23.96 -7.05
CA ALA A 448 -0.88 -25.11 -6.72
C ALA A 448 -0.62 -26.06 -7.92
N HIS A 449 -1.32 -25.86 -9.05
CA HIS A 449 -1.05 -26.60 -10.28
C HIS A 449 0.25 -26.09 -10.93
N PRO A 450 1.21 -26.99 -11.31
CA PRO A 450 2.53 -26.59 -11.78
C PRO A 450 2.54 -25.67 -13.00
N SER A 451 1.51 -25.76 -13.84
CA SER A 451 1.42 -25.00 -15.10
C SER A 451 0.68 -23.67 -14.98
N VAL A 452 0.12 -23.34 -13.80
CA VAL A 452 -0.66 -22.11 -13.62
C VAL A 452 0.21 -20.98 -13.09
N ALA A 453 0.34 -19.90 -13.86
CA ALA A 453 1.09 -18.70 -13.47
C ALA A 453 0.24 -17.74 -12.62
N ARG A 454 -1.04 -17.58 -12.97
CA ARG A 454 -1.97 -16.66 -12.31
C ARG A 454 -3.38 -17.20 -12.37
N ALA A 455 -4.19 -16.88 -11.35
CA ALA A 455 -5.58 -17.30 -11.28
C ALA A 455 -6.43 -16.26 -10.57
N ILE A 456 -7.65 -16.04 -11.09
CA ILE A 456 -8.67 -15.18 -10.48
C ILE A 456 -9.98 -15.92 -10.47
N ALA A 457 -10.51 -16.16 -9.28
CA ALA A 457 -11.82 -16.77 -9.07
C ALA A 457 -12.91 -15.71 -8.95
N PHE A 458 -14.09 -16.01 -9.47
CA PHE A 458 -15.26 -15.14 -9.42
C PHE A 458 -16.56 -15.96 -9.51
N GLY A 459 -17.66 -15.37 -9.07
CA GLY A 459 -18.99 -15.97 -9.16
C GLY A 459 -19.67 -15.61 -10.47
N LEU A 460 -20.29 -16.59 -11.13
CA LEU A 460 -21.15 -16.39 -12.28
C LEU A 460 -22.60 -16.65 -11.92
N PRO A 461 -23.56 -15.88 -12.46
CA PRO A 461 -24.98 -16.11 -12.24
C PRO A 461 -25.40 -17.53 -12.68
N HIS A 462 -26.26 -18.18 -11.89
CA HIS A 462 -26.79 -19.49 -12.20
C HIS A 462 -28.25 -19.63 -11.75
N LYS A 463 -29.13 -20.11 -12.62
CA LYS A 463 -30.59 -20.13 -12.41
C LYS A 463 -31.01 -20.84 -11.12
N GLU A 464 -30.40 -21.97 -10.80
CA GLU A 464 -30.81 -22.79 -9.64
C GLU A 464 -29.95 -22.55 -8.39
N LYS A 465 -28.66 -22.13 -8.55
CA LYS A 465 -27.71 -22.03 -7.44
C LYS A 465 -27.45 -20.61 -6.99
N GLY A 466 -28.04 -19.62 -7.64
CA GLY A 466 -27.73 -18.21 -7.46
C GLY A 466 -26.43 -17.85 -8.17
N GLU A 467 -25.32 -18.42 -7.71
CA GLU A 467 -24.01 -18.30 -8.38
C GLU A 467 -23.32 -19.67 -8.47
N VAL A 468 -22.36 -19.76 -9.39
CA VAL A 468 -21.41 -20.89 -9.48
C VAL A 468 -19.98 -20.37 -9.52
N PRO A 469 -19.02 -21.09 -8.91
CA PRO A 469 -17.62 -20.73 -8.97
C PRO A 469 -17.06 -20.87 -10.39
N ALA A 470 -16.25 -19.89 -10.79
CA ALA A 470 -15.53 -19.86 -12.05
C ALA A 470 -14.12 -19.28 -11.83
N VAL A 471 -13.17 -19.64 -12.71
CA VAL A 471 -11.80 -19.17 -12.63
C VAL A 471 -11.29 -18.76 -14.01
N ALA A 472 -10.58 -17.66 -14.10
CA ALA A 472 -9.74 -17.30 -15.24
C ALA A 472 -8.28 -17.49 -14.84
N VAL A 473 -7.50 -18.13 -15.70
CA VAL A 473 -6.07 -18.44 -15.45
C VAL A 473 -5.18 -17.96 -16.58
N GLU A 474 -3.94 -17.65 -16.25
CA GLU A 474 -2.82 -17.53 -17.18
C GLU A 474 -1.86 -18.70 -16.89
N LEU A 475 -1.41 -19.37 -17.93
CA LEU A 475 -0.46 -20.47 -17.80
C LEU A 475 0.99 -19.99 -17.85
N LEU A 476 1.90 -20.81 -17.33
CA LEU A 476 3.33 -20.62 -17.52
C LEU A 476 3.71 -20.82 -18.99
N PRO A 477 4.73 -20.12 -19.52
CA PRO A 477 5.20 -20.32 -20.88
C PRO A 477 5.55 -21.79 -21.18
N GLY A 478 5.05 -22.30 -22.30
CA GLY A 478 5.29 -23.69 -22.71
C GLY A 478 4.34 -24.74 -22.11
N SER A 479 3.39 -24.33 -21.29
CA SER A 479 2.36 -25.22 -20.76
C SER A 479 1.32 -25.57 -21.82
N THR A 480 0.84 -26.81 -21.82
CA THR A 480 -0.10 -27.37 -22.82
C THR A 480 -1.42 -27.82 -22.21
N GLU A 481 -1.61 -27.64 -20.91
CA GLU A 481 -2.85 -28.03 -20.21
C GLU A 481 -4.07 -27.32 -20.76
N GLY A 482 -5.17 -28.08 -20.87
CA GLY A 482 -6.47 -27.59 -21.26
C GLY A 482 -7.35 -27.21 -20.06
N GLU A 483 -8.47 -26.56 -20.34
CA GLU A 483 -9.47 -26.21 -19.31
C GLU A 483 -9.99 -27.45 -18.57
N THR A 484 -10.10 -28.59 -19.27
CA THR A 484 -10.57 -29.87 -18.70
C THR A 484 -9.61 -30.42 -17.66
N ASP A 485 -8.31 -30.36 -17.93
CA ASP A 485 -7.26 -30.85 -17.02
C ASP A 485 -7.26 -30.04 -15.71
N LEU A 486 -7.37 -28.75 -15.83
CA LEU A 486 -7.46 -27.83 -14.69
C LEU A 486 -8.76 -28.01 -13.88
N LEU A 487 -9.88 -28.31 -14.55
CA LEU A 487 -11.14 -28.64 -13.87
C LEU A 487 -11.03 -29.95 -13.08
N GLU A 488 -10.37 -30.96 -13.65
CA GLU A 488 -10.12 -32.23 -12.97
C GLU A 488 -9.18 -32.03 -11.77
N TRP A 489 -8.12 -31.25 -11.93
CA TRP A 489 -7.27 -30.85 -10.82
C TRP A 489 -8.06 -30.25 -9.66
N CYS A 490 -8.90 -29.26 -9.95
CA CYS A 490 -9.73 -28.62 -8.94
C CYS A 490 -10.71 -29.58 -8.26
N ARG A 491 -11.31 -30.51 -8.99
CA ARG A 491 -12.21 -31.53 -8.42
C ARG A 491 -11.49 -32.49 -7.47
N ASN A 492 -10.22 -32.78 -7.74
CA ASN A 492 -9.41 -33.66 -6.90
C ASN A 492 -8.88 -32.98 -5.63
N HIS A 493 -8.81 -31.64 -5.62
CA HIS A 493 -8.22 -30.87 -4.52
C HIS A 493 -9.25 -30.05 -3.71
N LEU A 494 -10.48 -29.92 -4.18
CA LEU A 494 -11.54 -29.15 -3.56
C LEU A 494 -12.79 -29.97 -3.31
N ALA A 495 -13.55 -29.60 -2.28
CA ALA A 495 -14.89 -30.16 -2.09
C ALA A 495 -15.78 -29.82 -3.31
N ALA A 496 -16.68 -30.72 -3.69
CA ALA A 496 -17.47 -30.64 -4.92
C ALA A 496 -18.24 -29.31 -5.08
N TYR A 497 -18.73 -28.72 -3.98
CA TYR A 497 -19.45 -27.44 -4.02
C TYR A 497 -18.51 -26.22 -4.21
N LYS A 498 -17.20 -26.39 -3.99
CA LYS A 498 -16.17 -25.36 -4.17
C LYS A 498 -15.51 -25.44 -5.54
N ALA A 499 -15.52 -26.60 -6.18
CA ALA A 499 -14.87 -26.79 -7.47
C ALA A 499 -15.50 -25.87 -8.53
N PRO A 500 -14.69 -25.20 -9.37
CA PRO A 500 -15.21 -24.33 -10.41
C PRO A 500 -16.02 -25.12 -11.44
N ARG A 501 -17.08 -24.51 -11.97
CA ARG A 501 -17.80 -25.06 -13.12
C ARG A 501 -17.16 -24.71 -14.44
N HIS A 502 -16.48 -23.56 -14.48
CA HIS A 502 -15.84 -23.05 -15.68
C HIS A 502 -14.42 -22.56 -15.36
N ILE A 503 -13.50 -22.90 -16.22
CA ILE A 503 -12.15 -22.33 -16.22
C ILE A 503 -11.91 -21.76 -17.61
N TRP A 504 -11.33 -20.58 -17.69
CA TRP A 504 -10.88 -19.96 -18.94
C TRP A 504 -9.39 -19.72 -18.88
N ILE A 505 -8.69 -20.22 -19.87
CA ILE A 505 -7.28 -19.94 -20.09
C ILE A 505 -7.18 -18.65 -20.91
N LEU A 506 -6.47 -17.68 -20.38
CA LEU A 506 -6.23 -16.39 -21.04
C LEU A 506 -4.76 -16.28 -21.45
N ASP A 507 -4.52 -15.50 -22.50
CA ASP A 507 -3.16 -15.15 -22.90
C ASP A 507 -2.42 -14.39 -21.78
N PRO A 508 -1.09 -14.45 -21.73
CA PRO A 508 -0.30 -13.69 -20.76
C PRO A 508 -0.65 -12.20 -20.79
N GLY A 509 -1.01 -11.64 -19.63
CA GLY A 509 -1.51 -10.27 -19.50
C GLY A 509 -3.01 -10.09 -19.76
N GLY A 510 -3.76 -11.16 -20.04
CA GLY A 510 -5.21 -11.14 -20.31
C GLY A 510 -6.08 -10.98 -19.06
N LEU A 511 -5.53 -11.20 -17.87
CA LEU A 511 -6.23 -10.96 -16.61
C LEU A 511 -6.33 -9.45 -16.33
N PRO A 512 -7.54 -8.86 -16.22
CA PRO A 512 -7.72 -7.43 -16.07
C PRO A 512 -7.22 -6.95 -14.71
N GLN A 513 -6.38 -5.91 -14.74
CA GLN A 513 -5.80 -5.26 -13.57
C GLN A 513 -6.04 -3.75 -13.61
N ASN A 514 -6.13 -3.12 -12.43
CA ASN A 514 -6.07 -1.68 -12.34
C ASN A 514 -4.59 -1.19 -12.40
N HIS A 515 -4.40 0.13 -12.45
CA HIS A 515 -3.07 0.77 -12.47
C HIS A 515 -2.19 0.45 -11.24
N ASN A 516 -2.76 -0.08 -10.15
CA ASN A 516 -2.02 -0.56 -8.98
C ASN A 516 -1.70 -2.07 -9.04
N GLY A 517 -1.97 -2.74 -10.18
CA GLY A 517 -1.75 -4.17 -10.36
C GLY A 517 -2.76 -5.08 -9.65
N LYS A 518 -3.87 -4.51 -9.12
CA LYS A 518 -4.92 -5.27 -8.47
C LYS A 518 -5.92 -5.81 -9.50
N PHE A 519 -6.22 -7.09 -9.40
CA PHE A 519 -7.15 -7.76 -10.31
C PHE A 519 -8.59 -7.28 -10.18
N LEU A 520 -9.26 -7.14 -11.32
CA LEU A 520 -10.62 -6.61 -11.44
C LEU A 520 -11.62 -7.75 -11.71
N ARG A 521 -12.02 -8.48 -10.63
CA ARG A 521 -13.00 -9.60 -10.72
C ARG A 521 -14.31 -9.21 -11.39
N ARG A 522 -14.77 -7.97 -11.19
CA ARG A 522 -16.00 -7.47 -11.82
C ARG A 522 -15.93 -7.53 -13.34
N VAL A 523 -14.81 -7.15 -13.93
CA VAL A 523 -14.60 -7.17 -15.38
C VAL A 523 -14.68 -8.60 -15.93
N LEU A 524 -14.09 -9.57 -15.22
CA LEU A 524 -14.17 -10.98 -15.60
C LEU A 524 -15.61 -11.50 -15.48
N ARG A 525 -16.29 -11.16 -14.39
CA ARG A 525 -17.69 -11.54 -14.20
C ARG A 525 -18.58 -11.00 -15.33
N GLU A 526 -18.47 -9.74 -15.68
CA GLU A 526 -19.21 -9.13 -16.80
C GLU A 526 -18.89 -9.84 -18.11
N ARG A 527 -17.60 -9.95 -18.46
CA ARG A 527 -17.12 -10.57 -19.71
C ARG A 527 -17.60 -12.01 -19.90
N PHE A 528 -17.62 -12.81 -18.84
CA PHE A 528 -17.94 -14.23 -18.93
C PHE A 528 -19.41 -14.55 -18.61
N SER A 529 -20.16 -13.65 -17.96
CA SER A 529 -21.61 -13.81 -17.81
C SER A 529 -22.32 -13.79 -19.17
N GLU A 530 -21.87 -12.96 -20.11
CA GLU A 530 -22.41 -12.88 -21.47
C GLU A 530 -22.15 -14.15 -22.32
N LYS A 531 -21.11 -14.94 -21.98
CA LYS A 531 -20.74 -16.16 -22.72
C LYS A 531 -21.52 -17.40 -22.24
N ILE A 532 -22.21 -17.31 -21.10
CA ILE A 532 -22.94 -18.43 -20.48
C ILE A 532 -24.46 -18.22 -20.55
N ALA A 533 -24.91 -16.98 -20.78
CA ALA A 533 -26.31 -16.65 -21.00
C ALA A 533 -26.79 -17.15 -22.37
#